data_e5d99f2dd29cbbf6e0934bdfd442f903
#
_entry.id   e5d99f2dd29cbbf6e0934bdfd442f903
#
_cell.length_a   1.000
_cell.length_b   1.000
_cell.length_c   1.000
_cell.angle_alpha   90.00
_cell.angle_beta   90.00
_cell.angle_gamma   90.00
#
_symmetry.space_group_name_H-M   'P 1'
#
loop_
_entity.id
_entity.type
_entity.pdbx_description
1 polymer ?
#
loop_
_entity_poly.entity_id
_entity_poly.type
_entity_poly.pdbx_seq_one_letter_code
_entity_poly.pdbx_strand_id
1 'polypeptide(L)'
;MALTDIRSDAASGWIPWTAAERENFFSAIARHNRAAWRVTLASAVAIAFTSAIVATLMAPLFYAAIALAFDLVNLIVPAPNLVQLLGDAIGPAIDHPEAVAPARWLQLALCAALPGLVWMALVVLALRRMLLASALFGPGPIARPCNPSALEEQRLANVVAEMAVAANLPAPRVEVTDQAILNGVIFGRDERDAKVLVSQALLARLSREELQGVAGHLVGSIANGDMAIGLRASVALSLFALVARMAAIFPNDAIGRHVWVLWHAILVPTSSRARQLALELGDPFGESNSDSTSAPAGQPRSGLNAQKSQGNWRTLLWLPLAGPIVITGFFAGLVNLFVLSPLVSLAWRQRKYMADATAVRLTRDPDALAHALEKMSGAGAPLTPWTAHLSVIQTGGNRSGPLGASVVPMFPSLDRRLRALAKLGAHVSHPPRRMPLPLVLILAALFAVVGVLIALVLYLLVILSTALTMLFTGLPFGVLHLLLRWLGH
;
A
#
# COMPACT_ATOMS: atom_id res chain seq x y z
N MET A 1 -30.09 26.39 -38.78
CA MET A 1 -28.62 26.44 -38.83
C MET A 1 -27.97 25.57 -37.73
N ALA A 2 -28.64 24.54 -37.23
CA ALA A 2 -28.13 23.67 -36.16
C ALA A 2 -28.00 22.17 -36.54
N LEU A 3 -28.21 21.80 -37.80
CA LEU A 3 -28.14 20.39 -38.26
C LEU A 3 -26.93 20.08 -39.15
N THR A 4 -26.11 21.08 -39.47
CA THR A 4 -24.89 20.91 -40.26
C THR A 4 -23.64 20.65 -39.45
N ASP A 5 -23.60 21.02 -38.17
CA ASP A 5 -22.42 20.77 -37.28
C ASP A 5 -22.32 19.32 -36.79
N ILE A 6 -23.44 18.60 -36.71
CA ILE A 6 -23.45 17.21 -36.23
C ILE A 6 -22.76 16.24 -37.23
N ARG A 7 -22.67 16.60 -38.49
CA ARG A 7 -22.04 15.75 -39.53
C ARG A 7 -20.52 15.90 -39.62
N SER A 8 -19.95 17.02 -39.19
CA SER A 8 -18.49 17.22 -39.21
C SER A 8 -17.82 16.47 -38.03
N ASP A 9 -18.51 16.31 -36.91
CA ASP A 9 -17.97 15.60 -35.72
C ASP A 9 -17.98 14.08 -35.90
N ALA A 10 -18.82 13.53 -36.77
CA ALA A 10 -18.81 12.10 -37.10
C ALA A 10 -17.51 11.66 -37.79
N ALA A 11 -16.81 12.59 -38.46
CA ALA A 11 -15.53 12.33 -39.12
C ALA A 11 -14.34 12.28 -38.15
N SER A 12 -14.49 12.82 -36.90
CA SER A 12 -13.45 12.84 -35.86
C SER A 12 -13.49 11.62 -34.91
N GLY A 13 -14.43 10.69 -35.10
CA GLY A 13 -14.58 9.51 -34.23
C GLY A 13 -15.19 9.81 -32.86
N TRP A 14 -15.74 10.99 -32.65
CA TRP A 14 -16.39 11.39 -31.39
C TRP A 14 -17.81 10.83 -31.31
N ILE A 15 -18.11 10.14 -30.23
CA ILE A 15 -19.46 9.61 -29.94
C ILE A 15 -20.07 10.42 -28.81
N PRO A 16 -21.04 11.32 -29.09
CA PRO A 16 -21.75 12.03 -28.05
C PRO A 16 -22.64 11.03 -27.28
N TRP A 17 -22.57 11.06 -25.97
CA TRP A 17 -23.49 10.32 -25.11
C TRP A 17 -24.88 10.93 -25.16
N THR A 18 -25.89 10.06 -25.14
CA THR A 18 -27.29 10.53 -25.06
C THR A 18 -27.60 11.14 -23.70
N ALA A 19 -28.53 12.08 -23.65
CA ALA A 19 -28.91 12.75 -22.40
C ALA A 19 -29.42 11.75 -21.31
N ALA A 20 -30.03 10.63 -21.72
CA ALA A 20 -30.50 9.57 -20.82
C ALA A 20 -29.38 8.81 -20.11
N GLU A 21 -28.17 8.81 -20.64
CA GLU A 21 -27.01 8.14 -20.04
C GLU A 21 -26.15 9.09 -19.19
N ARG A 22 -26.49 10.38 -19.16
CA ARG A 22 -25.74 11.37 -18.38
C ARG A 22 -26.06 11.25 -16.91
N GLU A 23 -25.01 11.36 -16.09
CA GLU A 23 -25.07 11.34 -14.64
C GLU A 23 -24.66 12.71 -14.08
N ASN A 24 -25.32 13.14 -13.00
CA ASN A 24 -24.92 14.34 -12.30
C ASN A 24 -23.65 14.05 -11.47
N PHE A 25 -22.67 14.96 -11.47
CA PHE A 25 -21.43 14.82 -10.73
C PHE A 25 -21.65 14.64 -9.21
N PHE A 26 -22.70 15.23 -8.60
CA PHE A 26 -23.03 14.98 -7.20
C PHE A 26 -23.43 13.53 -6.94
N SER A 27 -24.26 12.95 -7.81
CA SER A 27 -24.65 11.53 -7.71
C SER A 27 -23.47 10.60 -7.94
N ALA A 28 -22.58 10.92 -8.89
CA ALA A 28 -21.36 10.19 -9.15
C ALA A 28 -20.41 10.21 -7.94
N ILE A 29 -20.15 11.38 -7.36
CA ILE A 29 -19.32 11.52 -6.14
C ILE A 29 -19.93 10.68 -5.00
N ALA A 30 -21.23 10.81 -4.72
CA ALA A 30 -21.91 10.09 -3.65
C ALA A 30 -21.86 8.56 -3.86
N ARG A 31 -22.02 8.11 -5.10
CA ARG A 31 -21.94 6.69 -5.46
C ARG A 31 -20.53 6.13 -5.23
N HIS A 32 -19.51 6.82 -5.74
CA HIS A 32 -18.12 6.39 -5.60
C HIS A 32 -17.65 6.46 -4.14
N ASN A 33 -18.07 7.47 -3.39
CA ASN A 33 -17.78 7.57 -1.97
C ASN A 33 -18.38 6.39 -1.18
N ARG A 34 -19.66 6.05 -1.42
CA ARG A 34 -20.29 4.87 -0.78
C ARG A 34 -19.58 3.57 -1.16
N ALA A 35 -19.21 3.41 -2.42
CA ALA A 35 -18.46 2.23 -2.88
C ALA A 35 -17.07 2.17 -2.25
N ALA A 36 -16.32 3.28 -2.23
CA ALA A 36 -15.02 3.38 -1.57
C ALA A 36 -15.11 3.03 -0.09
N TRP A 37 -16.12 3.56 0.62
CA TRP A 37 -16.32 3.31 2.04
C TRP A 37 -16.62 1.85 2.36
N ARG A 38 -17.48 1.19 1.57
CA ARG A 38 -17.78 -0.24 1.74
C ARG A 38 -16.53 -1.11 1.57
N VAL A 39 -15.73 -0.86 0.54
CA VAL A 39 -14.51 -1.62 0.30
C VAL A 39 -13.44 -1.27 1.34
N THR A 40 -13.35 -0.03 1.79
CA THR A 40 -12.44 0.36 2.88
C THR A 40 -12.78 -0.36 4.18
N LEU A 41 -14.07 -0.47 4.52
CA LEU A 41 -14.52 -1.24 5.70
C LEU A 41 -14.15 -2.72 5.57
N ALA A 42 -14.44 -3.32 4.40
CA ALA A 42 -14.04 -4.72 4.13
C ALA A 42 -12.51 -4.90 4.24
N SER A 43 -11.73 -3.94 3.74
CA SER A 43 -10.27 -3.95 3.86
C SER A 43 -9.82 -3.85 5.33
N ALA A 44 -10.47 -3.00 6.13
CA ALA A 44 -10.14 -2.85 7.55
C ALA A 44 -10.43 -4.15 8.34
N VAL A 45 -11.56 -4.80 8.06
CA VAL A 45 -11.90 -6.10 8.66
C VAL A 45 -10.89 -7.18 8.24
N ALA A 46 -10.54 -7.25 6.96
CA ALA A 46 -9.55 -8.19 6.44
C ALA A 46 -8.17 -7.95 7.07
N ILE A 47 -7.75 -6.69 7.22
CA ILE A 47 -6.49 -6.31 7.87
C ILE A 47 -6.52 -6.74 9.35
N ALA A 48 -7.58 -6.45 10.09
CA ALA A 48 -7.70 -6.82 11.49
C ALA A 48 -7.66 -8.35 11.68
N PHE A 49 -8.42 -9.09 10.87
CA PHE A 49 -8.44 -10.55 10.90
C PHE A 49 -7.06 -11.15 10.56
N THR A 50 -6.43 -10.69 9.49
CA THR A 50 -5.10 -11.14 9.10
C THR A 50 -4.06 -10.79 10.16
N SER A 51 -4.16 -9.62 10.79
CA SER A 51 -3.27 -9.21 11.88
C SER A 51 -3.40 -10.16 13.07
N ALA A 52 -4.61 -10.56 13.42
CA ALA A 52 -4.83 -11.53 14.50
C ALA A 52 -4.20 -12.90 14.17
N ILE A 53 -4.36 -13.38 12.94
CA ILE A 53 -3.73 -14.65 12.51
C ILE A 53 -2.21 -14.55 12.58
N VAL A 54 -1.61 -13.50 12.00
CA VAL A 54 -0.16 -13.28 12.01
C VAL A 54 0.36 -13.20 13.44
N ALA A 55 -0.34 -12.47 14.34
CA ALA A 55 0.00 -12.38 15.74
C ALA A 55 -0.05 -13.74 16.45
N THR A 56 -1.06 -14.56 16.16
CA THR A 56 -1.20 -15.91 16.72
C THR A 56 -0.10 -16.85 16.20
N LEU A 57 0.24 -16.77 14.92
CA LEU A 57 1.35 -17.56 14.34
C LEU A 57 2.70 -17.23 14.98
N MET A 58 2.90 -15.98 15.41
CA MET A 58 4.11 -15.54 16.10
C MET A 58 4.08 -15.80 17.61
N ALA A 59 2.93 -16.15 18.19
CA ALA A 59 2.75 -16.33 19.63
C ALA A 59 3.74 -17.32 20.27
N PRO A 60 3.98 -18.52 19.70
CA PRO A 60 4.93 -19.47 20.30
C PRO A 60 6.32 -18.86 20.46
N LEU A 61 6.79 -18.09 19.48
CA LEU A 61 8.09 -17.43 19.54
C LEU A 61 8.13 -16.34 20.64
N PHE A 62 7.10 -15.50 20.73
CA PHE A 62 7.04 -14.46 21.76
C PHE A 62 6.94 -15.05 23.16
N TYR A 63 6.10 -16.06 23.37
CA TYR A 63 5.98 -16.71 24.68
C TYR A 63 7.25 -17.47 25.06
N ALA A 64 7.92 -18.13 24.11
CA ALA A 64 9.23 -18.74 24.35
C ALA A 64 10.27 -17.71 24.77
N ALA A 65 10.35 -16.57 24.09
CA ALA A 65 11.26 -15.49 24.45
C ALA A 65 10.96 -14.90 25.85
N ILE A 66 9.68 -14.70 26.17
CA ILE A 66 9.27 -14.22 27.49
C ILE A 66 9.60 -15.27 28.57
N ALA A 67 9.35 -16.55 28.34
CA ALA A 67 9.68 -17.62 29.26
C ALA A 67 11.18 -17.67 29.58
N LEU A 68 12.02 -17.59 28.53
CA LEU A 68 13.48 -17.52 28.71
C LEU A 68 13.92 -16.27 29.47
N ALA A 69 13.26 -15.13 29.27
CA ALA A 69 13.55 -13.95 30.09
C ALA A 69 13.22 -14.16 31.57
N PHE A 70 12.10 -14.82 31.89
CA PHE A 70 11.78 -15.21 33.25
C PHE A 70 12.78 -16.22 33.83
N ASP A 71 13.25 -17.17 33.03
CA ASP A 71 14.26 -18.13 33.42
C ASP A 71 15.60 -17.46 33.72
N LEU A 72 16.03 -16.48 32.94
CA LEU A 72 17.22 -15.68 33.20
C LEU A 72 17.08 -14.85 34.47
N VAL A 73 15.93 -14.26 34.71
CA VAL A 73 15.66 -13.55 36.00
C VAL A 73 15.71 -14.52 37.16
N ASN A 74 15.22 -15.75 37.00
CA ASN A 74 15.24 -16.78 38.03
C ASN A 74 16.65 -17.19 38.51
N LEU A 75 17.68 -16.92 37.70
CA LEU A 75 19.09 -17.13 38.12
C LEU A 75 19.52 -16.13 39.22
N ILE A 76 18.82 -15.00 39.38
CA ILE A 76 19.17 -13.93 40.30
C ILE A 76 18.11 -13.78 41.39
N VAL A 77 16.83 -13.84 41.02
CA VAL A 77 15.67 -13.67 41.90
C VAL A 77 14.63 -14.71 41.53
N PRO A 78 13.99 -15.39 42.50
CA PRO A 78 12.96 -16.38 42.22
C PRO A 78 11.86 -15.80 41.31
N ALA A 79 11.68 -16.40 40.13
CA ALA A 79 10.71 -15.99 39.15
C ALA A 79 9.75 -17.14 38.81
N PRO A 80 8.48 -16.86 38.47
CA PRO A 80 7.50 -17.88 38.15
C PRO A 80 7.89 -18.65 36.91
N ASN A 81 7.52 -19.93 36.85
CA ASN A 81 7.68 -20.77 35.66
C ASN A 81 6.54 -20.47 34.68
N LEU A 82 6.81 -19.63 33.64
CA LEU A 82 5.81 -19.24 32.68
C LEU A 82 5.34 -20.42 31.83
N VAL A 83 6.22 -21.38 31.51
CA VAL A 83 5.85 -22.58 30.76
C VAL A 83 4.84 -23.42 31.52
N GLN A 84 5.04 -23.60 32.80
CA GLN A 84 4.10 -24.32 33.66
C GLN A 84 2.76 -23.56 33.75
N LEU A 85 2.78 -22.25 34.00
CA LEU A 85 1.56 -21.43 34.03
C LEU A 85 0.76 -21.49 32.76
N LEU A 86 1.43 -21.49 31.62
CA LEU A 86 0.78 -21.66 30.32
C LEU A 86 0.24 -23.06 30.10
N GLY A 87 0.99 -24.09 30.52
CA GLY A 87 0.55 -25.49 30.51
C GLY A 87 -0.72 -25.69 31.33
N ASP A 88 -0.75 -25.19 32.59
CA ASP A 88 -1.92 -25.26 33.43
C ASP A 88 -3.14 -24.51 32.88
N ALA A 89 -2.89 -23.41 32.17
CA ALA A 89 -3.97 -22.64 31.53
C ALA A 89 -4.56 -23.29 30.29
N ILE A 90 -3.74 -24.00 29.50
CA ILE A 90 -4.11 -24.54 28.17
C ILE A 90 -4.40 -26.03 28.26
N GLY A 91 -3.74 -26.80 29.18
CA GLY A 91 -3.86 -28.24 29.32
C GLY A 91 -5.32 -28.73 29.35
N PRO A 92 -6.16 -28.18 30.24
CA PRO A 92 -7.57 -28.61 30.32
C PRO A 92 -8.36 -28.40 29.02
N ALA A 93 -7.96 -27.40 28.22
CA ALA A 93 -8.61 -27.15 26.92
C ALA A 93 -8.14 -28.12 25.83
N ILE A 94 -6.94 -28.69 25.95
CA ILE A 94 -6.41 -29.72 25.04
C ILE A 94 -6.95 -31.09 25.40
N ASP A 95 -6.95 -31.43 26.70
CA ASP A 95 -7.34 -32.75 27.20
C ASP A 95 -8.87 -33.00 27.07
N HIS A 96 -9.67 -31.96 27.31
CA HIS A 96 -11.13 -32.02 27.30
C HIS A 96 -11.76 -30.86 26.53
N PRO A 97 -11.54 -30.77 25.20
CA PRO A 97 -12.00 -29.64 24.39
C PRO A 97 -13.52 -29.44 24.38
N GLU A 98 -14.27 -30.55 24.56
CA GLU A 98 -15.75 -30.57 24.64
C GLU A 98 -16.28 -29.94 25.94
N ALA A 99 -15.51 -29.96 27.01
CA ALA A 99 -15.89 -29.39 28.31
C ALA A 99 -15.61 -27.88 28.42
N VAL A 100 -14.89 -27.30 27.46
CA VAL A 100 -14.48 -25.91 27.49
C VAL A 100 -15.57 -25.00 26.92
N ALA A 101 -16.03 -24.06 27.76
CA ALA A 101 -17.01 -23.07 27.33
C ALA A 101 -16.46 -22.19 26.16
N PRO A 102 -17.32 -21.80 25.19
CA PRO A 102 -16.89 -20.96 24.06
C PRO A 102 -16.17 -19.66 24.45
N ALA A 103 -16.58 -19.06 25.56
CA ALA A 103 -15.93 -17.85 26.12
C ALA A 103 -14.47 -18.14 26.52
N ARG A 104 -14.16 -19.33 26.99
CA ARG A 104 -12.77 -19.71 27.35
C ARG A 104 -11.90 -19.85 26.11
N TRP A 105 -12.42 -20.43 25.04
CA TRP A 105 -11.71 -20.49 23.75
C TRP A 105 -11.39 -19.10 23.22
N LEU A 106 -12.33 -18.16 23.31
CA LEU A 106 -12.08 -16.76 22.93
C LEU A 106 -10.98 -16.12 23.80
N GLN A 107 -11.00 -16.36 25.12
CA GLN A 107 -9.95 -15.87 26.01
C GLN A 107 -8.57 -16.43 25.65
N LEU A 108 -8.46 -17.73 25.40
CA LEU A 108 -7.20 -18.38 25.00
C LEU A 108 -6.69 -17.80 23.67
N ALA A 109 -7.58 -17.61 22.67
CA ALA A 109 -7.23 -17.01 21.40
C ALA A 109 -6.75 -15.55 21.55
N LEU A 110 -7.41 -14.76 22.39
CA LEU A 110 -6.98 -13.39 22.69
C LEU A 110 -5.62 -13.36 23.40
N CYS A 111 -5.42 -14.23 24.40
CA CYS A 111 -4.12 -14.37 25.07
C CYS A 111 -3.02 -14.78 24.10
N ALA A 112 -3.28 -15.74 23.21
CA ALA A 112 -2.33 -16.17 22.19
C ALA A 112 -1.94 -15.03 21.25
N ALA A 113 -2.92 -14.23 20.80
CA ALA A 113 -2.69 -13.12 19.87
C ALA A 113 -2.02 -11.91 20.52
N LEU A 114 -2.16 -11.71 21.85
CA LEU A 114 -1.79 -10.47 22.55
C LEU A 114 -0.33 -10.03 22.34
N PRO A 115 0.71 -10.87 22.53
CA PRO A 115 2.10 -10.43 22.35
C PRO A 115 2.39 -9.99 20.91
N GLY A 116 1.86 -10.74 19.93
CA GLY A 116 2.00 -10.41 18.52
C GLY A 116 1.29 -9.12 18.14
N LEU A 117 0.08 -8.88 18.69
CA LEU A 117 -0.67 -7.65 18.45
C LEU A 117 0.06 -6.43 19.05
N VAL A 118 0.65 -6.56 20.24
CA VAL A 118 1.47 -5.51 20.86
C VAL A 118 2.67 -5.19 19.97
N TRP A 119 3.37 -6.21 19.51
CA TRP A 119 4.50 -6.03 18.58
C TRP A 119 4.08 -5.37 17.29
N MET A 120 2.99 -5.83 16.66
CA MET A 120 2.44 -5.21 15.45
C MET A 120 2.03 -3.76 15.67
N ALA A 121 1.44 -3.43 16.82
CA ALA A 121 1.09 -2.05 17.17
C ALA A 121 2.33 -1.15 17.27
N LEU A 122 3.43 -1.63 17.84
CA LEU A 122 4.69 -0.91 17.88
C LEU A 122 5.27 -0.68 16.48
N VAL A 123 5.23 -1.70 15.63
CA VAL A 123 5.67 -1.58 14.22
C VAL A 123 4.78 -0.61 13.46
N VAL A 124 3.45 -0.67 13.61
CA VAL A 124 2.51 0.30 13.02
C VAL A 124 2.81 1.71 13.47
N LEU A 125 3.11 1.92 14.75
CA LEU A 125 3.47 3.24 15.28
C LEU A 125 4.77 3.75 14.65
N ALA A 126 5.78 2.89 14.48
CA ALA A 126 7.04 3.22 13.82
C ALA A 126 6.83 3.59 12.36
N LEU A 127 6.12 2.73 11.60
CA LEU A 127 5.80 2.97 10.19
C LEU A 127 4.98 4.26 10.01
N ARG A 128 3.99 4.48 10.89
CA ARG A 128 3.20 5.72 10.85
C ARG A 128 4.07 6.96 11.04
N ARG A 129 5.00 6.94 12.01
CA ARG A 129 5.93 8.06 12.25
C ARG A 129 6.85 8.30 11.06
N MET A 130 7.40 7.23 10.48
CA MET A 130 8.24 7.32 9.29
C MET A 130 7.51 7.88 8.08
N LEU A 131 6.30 7.37 7.80
CA LEU A 131 5.50 7.81 6.65
C LEU A 131 4.98 9.24 6.83
N LEU A 132 4.62 9.64 8.06
CA LEU A 132 4.29 11.03 8.37
C LEU A 132 5.48 11.96 8.12
N ALA A 133 6.68 11.55 8.52
CA ALA A 133 7.89 12.33 8.23
C ALA A 133 8.13 12.46 6.73
N SER A 134 8.00 11.36 5.96
CA SER A 134 8.12 11.39 4.49
C SER A 134 7.06 12.27 3.83
N ALA A 135 5.82 12.22 4.28
CA ALA A 135 4.73 13.04 3.76
C ALA A 135 4.95 14.53 4.04
N LEU A 136 5.57 14.89 5.19
CA LEU A 136 5.89 16.26 5.55
C LEU A 136 7.03 16.86 4.73
N PHE A 137 8.07 16.05 4.46
CA PHE A 137 9.26 16.54 3.77
C PHE A 137 9.13 16.56 2.25
N GLY A 138 8.10 15.88 1.70
CA GLY A 138 7.84 15.83 0.26
C GLY A 138 8.85 14.98 -0.51
N PRO A 139 8.88 15.12 -1.83
CA PRO A 139 9.69 14.29 -2.73
C PRO A 139 11.20 14.56 -2.67
N GLY A 140 11.66 15.38 -1.73
CA GLY A 140 13.09 15.69 -1.56
C GLY A 140 13.66 16.59 -2.67
N PRO A 141 14.90 16.36 -3.11
CA PRO A 141 15.63 17.30 -3.99
C PRO A 141 15.07 17.40 -5.42
N ILE A 142 14.10 16.56 -5.79
CA ILE A 142 13.47 16.61 -7.12
C ILE A 142 12.40 17.69 -7.27
N ALA A 143 11.96 18.30 -6.19
CA ALA A 143 10.94 19.35 -6.20
C ALA A 143 11.56 20.69 -5.89
N ARG A 144 11.16 21.71 -6.63
CA ARG A 144 11.49 23.11 -6.39
C ARG A 144 10.23 23.96 -6.31
N PRO A 145 10.24 25.09 -5.60
CA PRO A 145 9.15 26.05 -5.63
C PRO A 145 8.91 26.57 -7.06
N CYS A 146 7.67 26.96 -7.34
CA CYS A 146 7.34 27.64 -8.60
C CYS A 146 8.16 28.92 -8.76
N ASN A 147 8.69 29.14 -9.96
CA ASN A 147 9.32 30.36 -10.34
C ASN A 147 8.26 31.41 -10.75
N PRO A 148 8.09 32.50 -10.03
CA PRO A 148 7.10 33.53 -10.34
C PRO A 148 7.36 34.27 -11.66
N SER A 149 8.57 34.17 -12.21
CA SER A 149 8.93 34.80 -13.50
C SER A 149 8.62 33.88 -14.69
N ALA A 150 8.31 32.60 -14.50
CA ALA A 150 7.97 31.66 -15.55
C ALA A 150 6.44 31.64 -15.75
N LEU A 151 5.96 32.07 -16.92
CA LEU A 151 4.52 32.19 -17.21
C LEU A 151 3.75 30.87 -17.01
N GLU A 152 4.32 29.74 -17.38
CA GLU A 152 3.68 28.42 -17.25
C GLU A 152 3.53 28.02 -15.77
N GLU A 153 4.55 28.29 -14.96
CA GLU A 153 4.52 27.97 -13.52
C GLU A 153 3.61 28.94 -12.76
N GLN A 154 3.59 30.22 -13.14
CA GLN A 154 2.63 31.20 -12.62
C GLN A 154 1.20 30.81 -12.98
N ARG A 155 0.96 30.36 -14.22
CA ARG A 155 -0.34 29.83 -14.65
C ARG A 155 -0.77 28.65 -13.79
N LEU A 156 0.13 27.69 -13.52
CA LEU A 156 -0.13 26.56 -12.64
C LEU A 156 -0.54 27.03 -11.24
N ALA A 157 0.24 27.94 -10.64
CA ALA A 157 -0.04 28.44 -9.30
C ALA A 157 -1.42 29.14 -9.22
N ASN A 158 -1.77 29.93 -10.23
CA ASN A 158 -3.07 30.61 -10.31
C ASN A 158 -4.20 29.61 -10.46
N VAL A 159 -4.08 28.62 -11.37
CA VAL A 159 -5.11 27.61 -11.60
C VAL A 159 -5.33 26.75 -10.36
N VAL A 160 -4.27 26.35 -9.66
CA VAL A 160 -4.39 25.59 -8.40
C VAL A 160 -5.07 26.41 -7.31
N ALA A 161 -4.75 27.72 -7.20
CA ALA A 161 -5.41 28.62 -6.26
C ALA A 161 -6.90 28.80 -6.60
N GLU A 162 -7.26 29.00 -7.88
CA GLU A 162 -8.65 29.06 -8.34
C GLU A 162 -9.44 27.79 -7.94
N MET A 163 -8.85 26.60 -8.15
CA MET A 163 -9.49 25.34 -7.79
C MET A 163 -9.60 25.15 -6.27
N ALA A 164 -8.61 25.61 -5.50
CA ALA A 164 -8.65 25.55 -4.04
C ALA A 164 -9.79 26.42 -3.49
N VAL A 165 -9.96 27.64 -4.00
CA VAL A 165 -11.10 28.52 -3.65
C VAL A 165 -12.43 27.84 -4.02
N ALA A 166 -12.55 27.29 -5.23
CA ALA A 166 -13.76 26.58 -5.66
C ALA A 166 -14.07 25.35 -4.79
N ALA A 167 -13.06 24.72 -4.21
CA ALA A 167 -13.17 23.57 -3.32
C ALA A 167 -13.35 23.97 -1.83
N ASN A 168 -13.30 25.26 -1.49
CA ASN A 168 -13.29 25.80 -0.13
C ASN A 168 -12.13 25.24 0.72
N LEU A 169 -10.94 25.20 0.13
CA LEU A 169 -9.70 24.72 0.74
C LEU A 169 -8.68 25.87 0.86
N PRO A 170 -7.77 25.80 1.86
CA PRO A 170 -6.58 26.62 1.83
C PRO A 170 -5.76 26.32 0.58
N ALA A 171 -5.17 27.35 -0.03
CA ALA A 171 -4.36 27.16 -1.24
C ALA A 171 -3.15 26.25 -0.94
N PRO A 172 -3.03 25.09 -1.60
CA PRO A 172 -1.90 24.20 -1.40
C PRO A 172 -0.60 24.83 -1.94
N ARG A 173 0.52 24.48 -1.37
CA ARG A 173 1.82 24.91 -1.92
C ARG A 173 2.07 24.21 -3.25
N VAL A 174 2.48 24.96 -4.24
CA VAL A 174 2.76 24.44 -5.58
C VAL A 174 4.27 24.32 -5.77
N GLU A 175 4.68 23.12 -6.14
CA GLU A 175 6.08 22.78 -6.44
C GLU A 175 6.16 22.21 -7.86
N VAL A 176 7.31 22.36 -8.50
CA VAL A 176 7.57 21.89 -9.87
C VAL A 176 8.79 20.98 -9.86
N THR A 177 8.78 19.98 -10.74
CA THR A 177 9.94 19.12 -10.99
C THR A 177 10.33 19.14 -12.46
N ASP A 178 11.64 19.11 -12.71
CA ASP A 178 12.20 19.13 -14.07
C ASP A 178 12.23 17.72 -14.72
N GLN A 179 11.65 16.71 -14.06
CA GLN A 179 11.58 15.36 -14.62
C GLN A 179 10.73 15.33 -15.91
N ALA A 180 11.22 14.58 -16.91
CA ALA A 180 10.54 14.42 -18.23
C ALA A 180 9.35 13.42 -18.15
N ILE A 181 8.54 13.50 -17.09
CA ILE A 181 7.39 12.64 -16.81
C ILE A 181 6.13 13.50 -16.91
N LEU A 182 5.09 13.03 -17.59
CA LEU A 182 3.83 13.76 -17.69
C LEU A 182 2.92 13.39 -16.51
N ASN A 183 3.14 14.00 -15.34
CA ASN A 183 2.31 13.71 -14.19
C ASN A 183 2.23 14.86 -13.19
N GLY A 184 1.24 14.76 -12.31
CA GLY A 184 1.09 15.57 -11.11
C GLY A 184 0.78 14.68 -9.92
N VAL A 185 1.15 15.11 -8.72
CA VAL A 185 0.95 14.37 -7.48
C VAL A 185 0.66 15.33 -6.34
N ILE A 186 -0.13 14.87 -5.39
CA ILE A 186 -0.35 15.57 -4.12
C ILE A 186 0.40 14.87 -2.98
N PHE A 187 0.82 15.63 -1.99
CA PHE A 187 1.39 15.10 -0.76
C PHE A 187 1.18 16.05 0.41
N GLY A 188 1.29 15.53 1.62
CA GLY A 188 0.96 16.21 2.86
C GLY A 188 0.19 15.25 3.78
N ARG A 189 -0.15 15.71 4.97
CA ARG A 189 -0.96 14.95 5.94
C ARG A 189 -2.44 15.20 5.77
N ASP A 190 -2.77 16.46 5.60
CA ASP A 190 -4.14 16.95 5.49
C ASP A 190 -4.20 18.18 4.56
N GLU A 191 -5.35 18.79 4.45
CA GLU A 191 -5.61 19.93 3.58
C GLU A 191 -4.82 21.20 3.94
N ARG A 192 -4.33 21.31 5.19
CA ARG A 192 -3.61 22.52 5.68
C ARG A 192 -2.15 22.52 5.28
N ASP A 193 -1.55 21.34 5.18
CA ASP A 193 -0.14 21.19 4.77
C ASP A 193 -0.01 20.56 3.37
N ALA A 194 -1.10 20.58 2.61
CA ALA A 194 -1.15 20.01 1.27
C ALA A 194 -0.19 20.72 0.31
N LYS A 195 0.48 19.93 -0.49
CA LYS A 195 1.35 20.35 -1.57
C LYS A 195 0.95 19.67 -2.87
N VAL A 196 1.10 20.39 -3.96
CA VAL A 196 0.88 19.92 -5.32
C VAL A 196 2.21 19.98 -6.06
N LEU A 197 2.70 18.85 -6.54
CA LEU A 197 3.89 18.77 -7.38
C LEU A 197 3.47 18.40 -8.80
N VAL A 198 3.93 19.18 -9.78
CA VAL A 198 3.66 18.96 -11.20
C VAL A 198 4.98 18.97 -11.96
N SER A 199 5.12 18.12 -12.96
CA SER A 199 6.30 18.12 -13.82
C SER A 199 6.26 19.28 -14.84
N GLN A 200 7.41 19.85 -15.13
CA GLN A 200 7.53 20.90 -16.14
C GLN A 200 7.14 20.39 -17.53
N ALA A 201 7.46 19.14 -17.84
CA ALA A 201 7.04 18.50 -19.08
C ALA A 201 5.51 18.48 -19.26
N LEU A 202 4.75 18.37 -18.16
CA LEU A 202 3.28 18.43 -18.20
C LEU A 202 2.81 19.86 -18.50
N LEU A 203 3.41 20.88 -17.89
CA LEU A 203 3.06 22.27 -18.10
C LEU A 203 3.26 22.70 -19.56
N ALA A 204 4.33 22.24 -20.20
CA ALA A 204 4.62 22.54 -21.59
C ALA A 204 3.65 21.86 -22.57
N ARG A 205 2.93 20.81 -22.15
CA ARG A 205 2.10 19.98 -23.06
C ARG A 205 0.60 20.22 -22.94
N LEU A 206 0.14 20.76 -21.80
CA LEU A 206 -1.27 21.00 -21.55
C LEU A 206 -1.69 22.44 -21.89
N SER A 207 -2.89 22.58 -22.44
CA SER A 207 -3.57 23.87 -22.53
C SER A 207 -3.96 24.39 -21.13
N ARG A 208 -4.44 25.63 -21.03
CA ARG A 208 -4.92 26.17 -19.74
C ARG A 208 -6.11 25.37 -19.21
N GLU A 209 -7.05 25.04 -20.07
CA GLU A 209 -8.27 24.28 -19.73
C GLU A 209 -7.90 22.87 -19.26
N GLU A 210 -7.02 22.18 -19.97
CA GLU A 210 -6.53 20.86 -19.60
C GLU A 210 -5.74 20.87 -18.28
N LEU A 211 -4.92 21.92 -18.06
CA LEU A 211 -4.23 22.13 -16.80
C LEU A 211 -5.23 22.37 -15.66
N GLN A 212 -6.32 23.09 -15.93
CA GLN A 212 -7.42 23.31 -14.98
C GLN A 212 -8.12 22.01 -14.64
N GLY A 213 -8.35 21.13 -15.62
CA GLY A 213 -8.86 19.77 -15.38
C GLY A 213 -7.96 18.94 -14.46
N VAL A 214 -6.65 18.94 -14.71
CA VAL A 214 -5.66 18.23 -13.87
C VAL A 214 -5.57 18.86 -12.47
N ALA A 215 -5.50 20.18 -12.36
CA ALA A 215 -5.50 20.87 -11.07
C ALA A 215 -6.79 20.60 -10.29
N GLY A 216 -7.94 20.59 -10.96
CA GLY A 216 -9.22 20.18 -10.38
C GLY A 216 -9.22 18.76 -9.83
N HIS A 217 -8.57 17.82 -10.53
CA HIS A 217 -8.38 16.44 -10.02
C HIS A 217 -7.48 16.39 -8.78
N LEU A 218 -6.35 17.10 -8.78
CA LEU A 218 -5.42 17.13 -7.66
C LEU A 218 -6.05 17.79 -6.44
N VAL A 219 -6.65 18.96 -6.60
CA VAL A 219 -7.38 19.68 -5.53
C VAL A 219 -8.60 18.87 -5.08
N GLY A 220 -9.31 18.23 -6.02
CA GLY A 220 -10.41 17.31 -5.70
C GLY A 220 -9.95 16.13 -4.83
N SER A 221 -8.77 15.57 -5.09
CA SER A 221 -8.18 14.53 -4.25
C SER A 221 -7.83 15.05 -2.85
N ILE A 222 -7.36 16.30 -2.71
CA ILE A 222 -7.15 16.94 -1.40
C ILE A 222 -8.48 17.08 -0.66
N ALA A 223 -9.50 17.65 -1.31
CA ALA A 223 -10.84 17.83 -0.75
C ALA A 223 -11.50 16.52 -0.30
N ASN A 224 -11.21 15.44 -1.01
CA ASN A 224 -11.71 14.11 -0.69
C ASN A 224 -10.93 13.41 0.45
N GLY A 225 -9.84 14.00 0.95
CA GLY A 225 -9.00 13.43 2.02
C GLY A 225 -8.14 12.25 1.57
N ASP A 226 -7.78 12.18 0.27
CA ASP A 226 -7.01 11.06 -0.29
C ASP A 226 -5.64 10.90 0.36
N MET A 227 -5.00 12.00 0.79
CA MET A 227 -3.69 11.97 1.46
C MET A 227 -3.75 11.19 2.78
N ALA A 228 -4.70 11.52 3.66
CA ALA A 228 -4.84 10.84 4.96
C ALA A 228 -5.23 9.37 4.81
N ILE A 229 -6.09 9.04 3.84
CA ILE A 229 -6.51 7.67 3.57
C ILE A 229 -5.38 6.88 2.93
N GLY A 230 -4.66 7.49 1.97
CA GLY A 230 -3.49 6.89 1.34
C GLY A 230 -2.38 6.58 2.35
N LEU A 231 -2.12 7.49 3.27
CA LEU A 231 -1.17 7.28 4.36
C LEU A 231 -1.56 6.07 5.23
N ARG A 232 -2.83 5.97 5.65
CA ARG A 232 -3.32 4.84 6.45
C ARG A 232 -3.23 3.51 5.70
N ALA A 233 -3.61 3.50 4.43
CA ALA A 233 -3.50 2.32 3.56
C ALA A 233 -2.03 1.90 3.36
N SER A 234 -1.13 2.86 3.15
CA SER A 234 0.30 2.61 3.02
C SER A 234 0.90 2.02 4.29
N VAL A 235 0.54 2.54 5.48
CA VAL A 235 0.98 1.98 6.77
C VAL A 235 0.51 0.53 6.92
N ALA A 236 -0.76 0.26 6.65
CA ALA A 236 -1.32 -1.07 6.80
C ALA A 236 -0.66 -2.09 5.86
N LEU A 237 -0.48 -1.76 4.59
CA LEU A 237 0.17 -2.66 3.62
C LEU A 237 1.67 -2.80 3.85
N SER A 238 2.35 -1.73 4.28
CA SER A 238 3.78 -1.78 4.64
C SER A 238 4.04 -2.69 5.82
N LEU A 239 3.11 -2.81 6.77
CA LEU A 239 3.23 -3.76 7.87
C LEU A 239 3.35 -5.21 7.36
N PHE A 240 2.43 -5.63 6.48
CA PHE A 240 2.46 -6.99 5.93
C PHE A 240 3.63 -7.20 4.96
N ALA A 241 3.98 -6.18 4.19
CA ALA A 241 5.16 -6.20 3.34
C ALA A 241 6.45 -6.35 4.16
N LEU A 242 6.55 -5.68 5.32
CA LEU A 242 7.68 -5.82 6.22
C LEU A 242 7.76 -7.23 6.81
N VAL A 243 6.64 -7.78 7.30
CA VAL A 243 6.58 -9.16 7.82
C VAL A 243 6.96 -10.17 6.72
N ALA A 244 6.47 -9.98 5.50
CA ALA A 244 6.84 -10.81 4.35
C ALA A 244 8.35 -10.72 4.01
N ARG A 245 8.92 -9.53 4.10
CA ARG A 245 10.36 -9.33 3.89
C ARG A 245 11.22 -9.97 4.96
N MET A 246 10.78 -9.99 6.20
CA MET A 246 11.49 -10.70 7.27
C MET A 246 11.70 -12.18 6.91
N ALA A 247 10.81 -12.78 6.14
CA ALA A 247 10.98 -14.12 5.60
C ALA A 247 12.13 -14.24 4.59
N ALA A 248 12.37 -13.21 3.78
CA ALA A 248 13.40 -13.21 2.75
C ALA A 248 14.80 -12.82 3.26
N ILE A 249 14.87 -12.29 4.46
CA ILE A 249 16.10 -11.67 4.99
C ILE A 249 17.04 -12.70 5.63
N PHE A 250 16.59 -13.90 5.93
CA PHE A 250 17.36 -14.88 6.70
C PHE A 250 18.67 -15.41 6.10
N PRO A 251 19.10 -15.13 4.87
CA PRO A 251 20.47 -15.38 4.43
C PRO A 251 21.39 -14.14 4.41
N ASN A 252 20.93 -12.94 4.76
CA ASN A 252 21.68 -11.68 4.50
C ASN A 252 22.01 -10.88 5.77
N ASP A 253 23.26 -10.37 5.86
CA ASP A 253 23.76 -9.46 6.91
C ASP A 253 23.02 -8.10 6.99
N ALA A 254 22.07 -7.87 6.09
CA ALA A 254 21.26 -6.66 6.07
C ALA A 254 20.23 -6.56 7.20
N ILE A 255 19.88 -7.68 7.87
CA ILE A 255 18.81 -7.73 8.90
C ILE A 255 19.12 -6.86 10.10
N GLY A 256 20.31 -7.00 10.66
CA GLY A 256 20.71 -6.24 11.84
C GLY A 256 20.58 -4.74 11.57
N ARG A 257 20.90 -4.29 10.36
CA ARG A 257 20.76 -2.90 9.92
C ARG A 257 19.31 -2.48 9.83
N HIS A 258 18.43 -3.30 9.25
CA HIS A 258 17.00 -2.96 9.12
C HIS A 258 16.27 -2.90 10.47
N VAL A 259 16.52 -3.88 11.35
CA VAL A 259 15.98 -3.89 12.71
C VAL A 259 16.48 -2.68 13.48
N TRP A 260 17.78 -2.38 13.40
CA TRP A 260 18.37 -1.23 14.07
C TRP A 260 17.82 0.10 13.56
N VAL A 261 17.65 0.24 12.24
CA VAL A 261 17.05 1.44 11.62
C VAL A 261 15.58 1.59 11.98
N LEU A 262 14.83 0.48 12.08
CA LEU A 262 13.45 0.50 12.58
C LEU A 262 13.39 1.03 14.02
N TRP A 263 14.22 0.53 14.91
CA TRP A 263 14.31 1.02 16.29
C TRP A 263 14.70 2.51 16.31
N HIS A 264 15.67 2.90 15.50
CA HIS A 264 16.07 4.30 15.38
C HIS A 264 14.94 5.18 14.86
N ALA A 265 14.15 4.70 13.89
CA ALA A 265 12.99 5.42 13.38
C ALA A 265 11.86 5.59 14.41
N ILE A 266 11.70 4.63 15.34
CA ILE A 266 10.77 4.77 16.47
C ILE A 266 11.22 5.88 17.43
N LEU A 267 12.53 5.94 17.73
CA LEU A 267 13.11 6.88 18.70
C LEU A 267 13.28 8.28 18.10
N VAL A 268 13.76 8.37 16.86
CA VAL A 268 14.08 9.63 16.16
C VAL A 268 13.47 9.64 14.75
N PRO A 269 12.14 9.82 14.62
CA PRO A 269 11.43 9.68 13.36
C PRO A 269 11.80 10.74 12.30
N THR A 270 12.41 11.86 12.71
CA THR A 270 12.83 12.94 11.80
C THR A 270 14.24 12.80 11.26
N SER A 271 14.97 11.74 11.64
CA SER A 271 16.34 11.53 11.21
C SER A 271 16.44 11.31 9.69
N SER A 272 17.59 11.66 9.10
CA SER A 272 17.89 11.39 7.68
C SER A 272 17.85 9.87 7.39
N ARG A 273 18.26 9.05 8.36
CA ARG A 273 18.24 7.59 8.28
C ARG A 273 16.82 7.03 8.27
N ALA A 274 15.91 7.55 9.10
CA ALA A 274 14.50 7.19 9.05
C ALA A 274 13.89 7.52 7.69
N ARG A 275 14.29 8.64 7.10
CA ARG A 275 13.86 9.04 5.76
C ARG A 275 14.39 8.12 4.66
N GLN A 276 15.67 7.73 4.71
CA GLN A 276 16.24 6.76 3.78
C GLN A 276 15.54 5.41 3.87
N LEU A 277 15.31 4.90 5.09
CA LEU A 277 14.58 3.66 5.27
C LEU A 277 13.14 3.75 4.78
N ALA A 278 12.49 4.89 4.98
CA ALA A 278 11.18 5.13 4.42
C ALA A 278 11.20 5.02 2.88
N LEU A 279 12.21 5.53 2.22
CA LEU A 279 12.40 5.40 0.77
C LEU A 279 12.70 3.95 0.35
N GLU A 280 13.52 3.23 1.10
CA GLU A 280 13.84 1.82 0.84
C GLU A 280 12.64 0.88 1.08
N LEU A 281 11.86 1.11 2.14
CA LEU A 281 10.63 0.36 2.42
C LEU A 281 9.49 0.67 1.44
N GLY A 282 9.54 1.83 0.78
CA GLY A 282 8.55 2.24 -0.22
C GLY A 282 8.57 1.40 -1.47
N ASP A 283 9.68 0.74 -1.72
CA ASP A 283 9.80 -0.26 -2.76
C ASP A 283 10.04 -1.67 -2.16
N PRO A 284 9.00 -2.28 -1.56
CA PRO A 284 9.13 -3.57 -0.93
C PRO A 284 9.48 -4.71 -1.90
N PHE A 285 9.33 -4.49 -3.20
CA PHE A 285 9.62 -5.45 -4.25
C PHE A 285 10.50 -4.84 -5.36
N GLY A 286 11.03 -3.62 -5.14
CA GLY A 286 11.94 -2.98 -6.05
C GLY A 286 13.21 -3.79 -6.14
N GLU A 287 13.38 -4.49 -7.22
CA GLU A 287 14.71 -4.66 -7.77
C GLU A 287 15.30 -3.25 -7.84
N SER A 288 16.38 -3.03 -7.13
CA SER A 288 17.13 -1.78 -7.18
C SER A 288 17.59 -1.54 -8.62
N ASN A 289 16.70 -0.95 -9.43
CA ASN A 289 17.06 -0.29 -10.67
C ASN A 289 17.81 1.02 -10.33
N SER A 290 18.79 0.94 -9.42
CA SER A 290 19.77 1.98 -9.19
C SER A 290 20.78 2.10 -10.34
N ASP A 291 20.60 1.32 -11.43
CA ASP A 291 21.53 1.30 -12.57
C ASP A 291 21.03 2.00 -13.83
N SER A 292 19.98 2.82 -13.77
CA SER A 292 19.50 3.52 -14.98
C SER A 292 19.98 4.96 -15.16
N THR A 293 20.94 5.44 -14.36
CA THR A 293 21.57 6.75 -14.63
C THR A 293 23.09 6.62 -14.42
N SER A 294 23.82 6.68 -15.55
CA SER A 294 25.27 6.88 -15.66
C SER A 294 26.21 5.68 -15.43
N ALA A 295 26.01 4.57 -16.15
CA ALA A 295 27.15 3.73 -16.48
C ALA A 295 27.54 3.94 -17.97
N PRO A 296 28.80 4.30 -18.31
CA PRO A 296 29.23 4.39 -19.70
C PRO A 296 29.14 3.00 -20.34
N ALA A 297 28.55 2.95 -21.54
CA ALA A 297 28.47 1.75 -22.36
C ALA A 297 29.87 1.18 -22.60
N GLY A 298 30.17 0.03 -22.00
CA GLY A 298 31.48 -0.63 -22.30
C GLY A 298 32.01 -1.61 -21.27
N GLN A 299 31.38 -1.76 -20.08
CA GLN A 299 31.86 -2.81 -19.17
C GLN A 299 30.98 -4.07 -19.29
N PRO A 300 31.59 -5.27 -19.48
CA PRO A 300 30.84 -6.52 -19.50
C PRO A 300 30.17 -6.69 -18.12
N ARG A 301 28.85 -6.85 -18.13
CA ARG A 301 28.08 -7.25 -16.94
C ARG A 301 28.70 -8.54 -16.42
N SER A 302 29.51 -8.41 -15.39
CA SER A 302 29.96 -9.57 -14.61
C SER A 302 28.69 -10.23 -14.08
N GLY A 303 28.51 -11.48 -14.55
CA GLY A 303 27.34 -12.29 -14.25
C GLY A 303 27.04 -12.30 -12.77
N LEU A 304 25.76 -12.39 -12.48
CA LEU A 304 25.20 -12.78 -11.19
C LEU A 304 26.14 -13.82 -10.55
N ASN A 305 27.03 -13.35 -9.69
CA ASN A 305 27.63 -14.22 -8.72
C ASN A 305 26.50 -14.67 -7.80
N ALA A 306 25.85 -15.76 -8.21
CA ALA A 306 25.23 -16.66 -7.27
C ALA A 306 26.35 -17.08 -6.32
N GLN A 307 26.55 -16.27 -5.28
CA GLN A 307 27.42 -16.61 -4.18
C GLN A 307 26.84 -17.90 -3.63
N LYS A 308 27.47 -19.03 -4.02
CA LYS A 308 27.17 -20.35 -3.48
C LYS A 308 27.17 -20.16 -1.98
N SER A 309 25.96 -20.13 -1.39
CA SER A 309 25.76 -20.26 0.04
C SER A 309 26.45 -21.56 0.44
N GLN A 310 27.68 -21.47 0.86
CA GLN A 310 28.30 -22.55 1.61
C GLN A 310 27.41 -22.75 2.82
N GLY A 311 26.72 -23.88 2.88
CA GLY A 311 25.84 -24.25 3.97
C GLY A 311 26.56 -24.13 5.30
N ASN A 312 26.41 -22.98 5.91
CA ASN A 312 27.09 -22.66 7.14
C ASN A 312 26.26 -23.34 8.25
N TRP A 313 26.81 -24.36 8.93
CA TRP A 313 26.16 -25.04 10.04
C TRP A 313 25.60 -24.06 11.10
N ARG A 314 26.15 -22.83 11.16
CA ARG A 314 25.66 -21.72 11.99
C ARG A 314 24.22 -21.31 11.62
N THR A 315 23.78 -21.46 10.38
CA THR A 315 22.39 -21.20 9.98
C THR A 315 21.41 -22.19 10.61
N LEU A 316 21.84 -23.42 10.89
CA LEU A 316 21.01 -24.40 11.61
C LEU A 316 20.71 -23.98 13.06
N LEU A 317 21.63 -23.29 13.73
CA LEU A 317 21.43 -22.78 15.09
C LEU A 317 20.36 -21.66 15.15
N TRP A 318 20.19 -20.93 14.04
CA TRP A 318 19.17 -19.87 13.93
C TRP A 318 17.82 -20.37 13.44
N LEU A 319 17.73 -21.63 12.99
CA LEU A 319 16.52 -22.21 12.44
C LEU A 319 15.30 -22.13 13.38
N PRO A 320 15.44 -22.35 14.72
CA PRO A 320 14.33 -22.22 15.66
C PRO A 320 13.71 -20.81 15.71
N LEU A 321 14.56 -19.80 15.57
CA LEU A 321 14.12 -18.41 15.54
C LEU A 321 13.66 -17.99 14.15
N ALA A 322 14.40 -18.43 13.12
CA ALA A 322 14.19 -18.12 11.72
C ALA A 322 12.93 -18.80 11.15
N GLY A 323 12.72 -20.07 11.46
CA GLY A 323 11.64 -20.87 10.93
C GLY A 323 10.26 -20.19 11.10
N PRO A 324 9.84 -19.86 12.33
CA PRO A 324 8.57 -19.18 12.57
C PRO A 324 8.42 -17.85 11.84
N ILE A 325 9.50 -17.06 11.77
CA ILE A 325 9.51 -15.74 11.09
C ILE A 325 9.33 -15.95 9.58
N VAL A 326 10.08 -16.88 8.98
CA VAL A 326 9.99 -17.19 7.54
C VAL A 326 8.60 -17.68 7.16
N ILE A 327 8.05 -18.61 7.94
CA ILE A 327 6.73 -19.18 7.70
C ILE A 327 5.64 -18.11 7.82
N THR A 328 5.68 -17.33 8.89
CA THR A 328 4.71 -16.24 9.11
C THR A 328 4.84 -15.16 8.05
N GLY A 329 6.07 -14.84 7.64
CA GLY A 329 6.34 -13.87 6.59
C GLY A 329 5.84 -14.34 5.23
N PHE A 330 6.00 -15.61 4.89
CA PHE A 330 5.46 -16.19 3.66
C PHE A 330 3.93 -16.12 3.65
N PHE A 331 3.27 -16.51 4.75
CA PHE A 331 1.83 -16.38 4.93
C PHE A 331 1.37 -14.92 4.76
N ALA A 332 2.00 -13.99 5.49
CA ALA A 332 1.69 -12.56 5.39
C ALA A 332 1.85 -12.02 3.96
N GLY A 333 2.88 -12.47 3.25
CA GLY A 333 3.12 -12.11 1.84
C GLY A 333 2.01 -12.57 0.92
N LEU A 334 1.57 -13.82 1.04
CA LEU A 334 0.47 -14.35 0.23
C LEU A 334 -0.85 -13.63 0.52
N VAL A 335 -1.17 -13.40 1.79
CA VAL A 335 -2.39 -12.67 2.16
C VAL A 335 -2.32 -11.23 1.68
N ASN A 336 -1.17 -10.58 1.79
CA ASN A 336 -0.98 -9.23 1.26
C ASN A 336 -1.22 -9.19 -0.25
N LEU A 337 -0.63 -10.12 -0.99
CA LEU A 337 -0.71 -10.17 -2.45
C LEU A 337 -2.13 -10.48 -2.97
N PHE A 338 -2.78 -11.48 -2.40
CA PHE A 338 -4.04 -12.01 -2.93
C PHE A 338 -5.30 -11.45 -2.27
N VAL A 339 -5.22 -10.91 -1.05
CA VAL A 339 -6.38 -10.43 -0.30
C VAL A 339 -6.31 -8.92 -0.04
N LEU A 340 -5.28 -8.45 0.69
CA LEU A 340 -5.26 -7.07 1.17
C LEU A 340 -5.01 -6.08 0.06
N SER A 341 -3.99 -6.32 -0.76
CA SER A 341 -3.61 -5.43 -1.85
C SER A 341 -4.71 -5.27 -2.91
N PRO A 342 -5.42 -6.34 -3.36
CA PRO A 342 -6.59 -6.22 -4.22
C PRO A 342 -7.73 -5.39 -3.60
N LEU A 343 -8.06 -5.62 -2.33
CA LEU A 343 -9.12 -4.88 -1.66
C LEU A 343 -8.80 -3.38 -1.58
N VAL A 344 -7.57 -3.04 -1.16
CA VAL A 344 -7.12 -1.64 -1.11
C VAL A 344 -7.11 -1.03 -2.51
N SER A 345 -6.66 -1.78 -3.52
CA SER A 345 -6.66 -1.31 -4.92
C SER A 345 -8.06 -1.01 -5.44
N LEU A 346 -9.04 -1.85 -5.11
CA LEU A 346 -10.44 -1.60 -5.47
C LEU A 346 -11.01 -0.36 -4.79
N ALA A 347 -10.72 -0.16 -3.50
CA ALA A 347 -11.11 1.06 -2.78
C ALA A 347 -10.48 2.30 -3.43
N TRP A 348 -9.19 2.21 -3.78
CA TRP A 348 -8.46 3.30 -4.39
C TRP A 348 -8.99 3.70 -5.77
N ARG A 349 -9.40 2.73 -6.59
CA ARG A 349 -10.06 3.03 -7.87
C ARG A 349 -11.31 3.87 -7.71
N GLN A 350 -12.13 3.58 -6.70
CA GLN A 350 -13.34 4.39 -6.44
C GLN A 350 -12.99 5.83 -6.08
N ARG A 351 -11.89 6.02 -5.33
CA ARG A 351 -11.41 7.35 -4.99
C ARG A 351 -10.91 8.13 -6.19
N LYS A 352 -10.23 7.47 -7.15
CA LYS A 352 -9.83 8.10 -8.41
C LYS A 352 -11.03 8.58 -9.24
N TYR A 353 -12.09 7.76 -9.34
CA TYR A 353 -13.33 8.20 -9.99
C TYR A 353 -14.01 9.34 -9.23
N MET A 354 -13.94 9.33 -7.90
CA MET A 354 -14.48 10.42 -7.09
C MET A 354 -13.70 11.72 -7.30
N ALA A 355 -12.38 11.66 -7.40
CA ALA A 355 -11.54 12.81 -7.71
C ALA A 355 -11.81 13.36 -9.12
N ASP A 356 -12.02 12.48 -10.12
CA ASP A 356 -12.42 12.87 -11.47
C ASP A 356 -13.78 13.59 -11.47
N ALA A 357 -14.77 13.04 -10.78
CA ALA A 357 -16.09 13.69 -10.67
C ALA A 357 -16.04 15.01 -9.88
N THR A 358 -15.14 15.10 -8.87
CA THR A 358 -14.90 16.36 -8.14
C THR A 358 -14.23 17.39 -9.05
N ALA A 359 -13.27 16.98 -9.90
CA ALA A 359 -12.67 17.87 -10.90
C ALA A 359 -13.73 18.47 -11.82
N VAL A 360 -14.63 17.63 -12.37
CA VAL A 360 -15.76 18.11 -13.20
C VAL A 360 -16.68 19.05 -12.42
N ARG A 361 -16.92 18.80 -11.14
CA ARG A 361 -17.69 19.71 -10.28
C ARG A 361 -17.04 21.09 -10.17
N LEU A 362 -15.72 21.12 -10.00
CA LEU A 362 -14.95 22.37 -9.80
C LEU A 362 -14.78 23.15 -11.10
N THR A 363 -14.45 22.48 -12.20
CA THR A 363 -14.17 23.11 -13.49
C THR A 363 -15.40 23.36 -14.34
N ARG A 364 -16.47 22.57 -14.13
CA ARG A 364 -17.66 22.50 -15.00
C ARG A 364 -17.34 22.05 -16.44
N ASP A 365 -16.11 21.58 -16.66
CA ASP A 365 -15.61 21.14 -17.96
C ASP A 365 -15.09 19.70 -17.86
N PRO A 366 -15.90 18.70 -18.25
CA PRO A 366 -15.47 17.31 -18.25
C PRO A 366 -14.48 16.98 -19.39
N ASP A 367 -14.49 17.75 -20.51
CA ASP A 367 -13.62 17.55 -21.65
C ASP A 367 -12.18 17.90 -21.33
N ALA A 368 -11.96 18.97 -20.58
CA ALA A 368 -10.65 19.41 -20.17
C ALA A 368 -9.84 18.30 -19.46
N LEU A 369 -10.46 17.60 -18.49
CA LEU A 369 -9.81 16.48 -17.81
C LEU A 369 -9.66 15.26 -18.73
N ALA A 370 -10.64 14.97 -19.59
CA ALA A 370 -10.58 13.84 -20.51
C ALA A 370 -9.40 13.98 -21.48
N HIS A 371 -9.27 15.11 -22.13
CA HIS A 371 -8.16 15.41 -23.06
C HIS A 371 -6.80 15.42 -22.35
N ALA A 372 -6.71 15.98 -21.14
CA ALA A 372 -5.50 15.93 -20.34
C ALA A 372 -5.07 14.49 -20.06
N LEU A 373 -5.99 13.61 -19.66
CA LEU A 373 -5.70 12.20 -19.40
C LEU A 373 -5.27 11.44 -20.67
N GLU A 374 -5.86 11.74 -21.82
CA GLU A 374 -5.45 11.16 -23.10
C GLU A 374 -4.00 11.56 -23.45
N LYS A 375 -3.64 12.85 -23.31
CA LYS A 375 -2.29 13.35 -23.54
C LYS A 375 -1.25 12.78 -22.57
N MET A 376 -1.64 12.57 -21.31
CA MET A 376 -0.79 11.98 -20.29
C MET A 376 -0.61 10.47 -20.46
N SER A 377 -1.51 9.80 -21.20
CA SER A 377 -1.45 8.36 -21.43
C SER A 377 -0.19 7.98 -22.22
N GLY A 378 0.56 7.03 -21.76
CA GLY A 378 1.80 6.59 -22.41
C GLY A 378 3.10 7.20 -21.85
N ALA A 379 3.04 8.34 -21.18
CA ALA A 379 4.22 9.01 -20.60
C ALA A 379 4.05 9.28 -19.07
N GLY A 380 2.94 8.84 -18.49
CA GLY A 380 2.64 9.04 -17.06
C GLY A 380 3.30 7.97 -16.19
N ALA A 381 4.44 8.27 -15.58
CA ALA A 381 5.04 7.47 -14.53
C ALA A 381 4.84 8.16 -13.17
N PRO A 382 4.94 7.44 -12.04
CA PRO A 382 4.89 8.08 -10.73
C PRO A 382 6.12 8.97 -10.52
N LEU A 383 5.92 10.18 -10.01
CA LEU A 383 7.01 11.10 -9.70
C LEU A 383 7.85 10.62 -8.50
N THR A 384 7.20 9.94 -7.55
CA THR A 384 7.88 9.29 -6.42
C THR A 384 7.20 7.96 -6.08
N PRO A 385 7.94 6.93 -5.68
CA PRO A 385 7.35 5.62 -5.34
C PRO A 385 6.32 5.69 -4.20
N TRP A 386 6.56 6.52 -3.19
CA TRP A 386 5.71 6.66 -2.00
C TRP A 386 4.37 7.30 -2.28
N THR A 387 4.34 8.28 -3.17
CA THR A 387 3.15 9.03 -3.52
C THR A 387 2.55 8.58 -4.86
N ALA A 388 3.04 7.47 -5.40
CA ALA A 388 2.58 6.93 -6.68
C ALA A 388 1.05 6.80 -6.72
N HIS A 389 0.43 6.37 -5.62
CA HIS A 389 -1.02 6.25 -5.49
C HIS A 389 -1.75 7.59 -5.52
N LEU A 390 -1.11 8.69 -5.16
CA LEU A 390 -1.67 10.06 -5.17
C LEU A 390 -1.48 10.78 -6.50
N SER A 391 -0.76 10.19 -7.46
CA SER A 391 -0.57 10.74 -8.80
C SER A 391 -1.88 10.79 -9.60
N VAL A 392 -1.94 11.66 -10.61
CA VAL A 392 -3.10 11.77 -11.51
C VAL A 392 -3.29 10.50 -12.32
N ILE A 393 -2.19 9.99 -12.89
CA ILE A 393 -2.19 8.80 -13.74
C ILE A 393 -0.98 7.91 -13.42
N GLN A 394 -1.13 6.62 -13.67
CA GLN A 394 -0.02 5.68 -13.67
C GLN A 394 -0.16 4.80 -14.91
N THR A 395 0.77 4.94 -15.84
CA THR A 395 0.86 4.13 -17.06
C THR A 395 2.08 3.23 -16.98
N GLY A 396 1.94 2.04 -17.51
CA GLY A 396 3.00 1.04 -17.45
C GLY A 396 2.96 0.17 -16.20
N GLY A 397 3.53 -1.02 -16.30
CA GLY A 397 3.58 -2.01 -15.24
C GLY A 397 4.56 -1.68 -14.10
N ASN A 398 4.87 -0.42 -13.90
CA ASN A 398 5.75 -0.01 -12.81
C ASN A 398 5.01 -0.20 -11.47
N ARG A 399 5.33 -1.28 -10.79
CA ARG A 399 4.75 -1.71 -9.52
C ARG A 399 5.48 -1.07 -8.34
N SER A 400 5.94 0.17 -8.51
CA SER A 400 6.68 0.89 -7.48
C SER A 400 5.80 1.34 -6.33
N GLY A 401 6.32 1.22 -5.12
CA GLY A 401 5.69 1.70 -3.90
C GLY A 401 5.01 0.62 -3.05
N PRO A 402 4.63 0.94 -1.80
CA PRO A 402 4.06 -0.01 -0.84
C PRO A 402 2.73 -0.62 -1.29
N LEU A 403 2.06 0.03 -2.23
CA LEU A 403 0.79 -0.41 -2.82
C LEU A 403 0.98 -1.09 -4.19
N GLY A 404 2.21 -1.21 -4.70
CA GLY A 404 2.51 -1.63 -6.08
C GLY A 404 2.41 -3.13 -6.33
N ALA A 405 2.59 -3.96 -5.33
CA ALA A 405 2.54 -5.41 -5.46
C ALA A 405 1.10 -5.93 -5.31
N SER A 406 0.24 -5.62 -6.27
CA SER A 406 -1.13 -6.13 -6.31
C SER A 406 -1.42 -6.85 -7.61
N VAL A 407 -2.13 -7.98 -7.53
CA VAL A 407 -2.68 -8.68 -8.69
C VAL A 407 -3.69 -7.79 -9.42
N VAL A 408 -4.35 -6.89 -8.69
CA VAL A 408 -5.32 -5.93 -9.24
C VAL A 408 -4.65 -4.55 -9.33
N PRO A 409 -4.55 -3.93 -10.53
CA PRO A 409 -3.98 -2.61 -10.67
C PRO A 409 -4.71 -1.58 -9.80
N MET A 410 -3.95 -0.73 -9.12
CA MET A 410 -4.50 0.29 -8.22
C MET A 410 -5.24 1.39 -8.99
N PHE A 411 -4.73 1.76 -10.15
CA PHE A 411 -5.36 2.78 -10.99
C PHE A 411 -6.41 2.15 -11.91
N PRO A 412 -7.55 2.83 -12.12
CA PRO A 412 -8.47 2.47 -13.18
C PRO A 412 -7.76 2.63 -14.54
N SER A 413 -8.07 1.78 -15.51
CA SER A 413 -7.59 1.98 -16.88
C SER A 413 -8.11 3.31 -17.45
N LEU A 414 -7.34 3.92 -18.35
CA LEU A 414 -7.74 5.16 -19.02
C LEU A 414 -9.15 5.05 -19.60
N ASP A 415 -9.45 3.99 -20.36
CA ASP A 415 -10.78 3.76 -20.94
C ASP A 415 -11.92 3.75 -19.91
N ARG A 416 -11.66 3.28 -18.69
CA ARG A 416 -12.68 3.29 -17.63
C ARG A 416 -12.87 4.69 -17.04
N ARG A 417 -11.79 5.48 -16.94
CA ARG A 417 -11.87 6.88 -16.49
C ARG A 417 -12.60 7.71 -17.55
N LEU A 418 -12.21 7.59 -18.83
CA LEU A 418 -12.87 8.28 -19.95
C LEU A 418 -14.36 7.92 -20.04
N ARG A 419 -14.73 6.64 -19.84
CA ARG A 419 -16.15 6.25 -19.75
C ARG A 419 -16.88 6.91 -18.59
N ALA A 420 -16.23 7.04 -17.45
CA ALA A 420 -16.84 7.73 -16.30
C ALA A 420 -17.02 9.21 -16.58
N LEU A 421 -16.03 9.86 -17.22
CA LEU A 421 -16.11 11.26 -17.63
C LEU A 421 -17.15 11.48 -18.72
N ALA A 422 -17.26 10.55 -19.68
CA ALA A 422 -18.30 10.63 -20.72
C ALA A 422 -19.73 10.59 -20.13
N LYS A 423 -19.97 9.83 -19.06
CA LYS A 423 -21.23 9.88 -18.32
C LYS A 423 -21.49 11.25 -17.66
N LEU A 424 -20.42 11.97 -17.35
CA LEU A 424 -20.50 13.33 -16.81
C LEU A 424 -20.59 14.39 -17.93
N GLY A 425 -20.56 13.98 -19.20
CA GLY A 425 -20.74 14.83 -20.36
C GLY A 425 -19.51 15.05 -21.22
N ALA A 426 -18.38 14.40 -20.94
CA ALA A 426 -17.18 14.50 -21.77
C ALA A 426 -17.37 13.84 -23.14
N HIS A 427 -16.76 14.44 -24.15
CA HIS A 427 -16.62 13.88 -25.49
C HIS A 427 -15.30 13.10 -25.56
N VAL A 428 -15.37 11.83 -25.90
CA VAL A 428 -14.19 10.94 -25.91
C VAL A 428 -13.92 10.45 -27.32
N SER A 429 -12.64 10.37 -27.67
CA SER A 429 -12.19 10.05 -29.04
C SER A 429 -12.45 8.59 -29.44
N HIS A 430 -12.69 7.69 -28.48
CA HIS A 430 -12.91 6.27 -28.76
C HIS A 430 -14.16 5.74 -28.05
N PRO A 431 -15.00 4.93 -28.77
CA PRO A 431 -16.16 4.32 -28.15
C PRO A 431 -15.73 3.38 -27.02
N PRO A 432 -16.41 3.42 -25.87
CA PRO A 432 -16.10 2.54 -24.76
C PRO A 432 -16.33 1.08 -25.15
N ARG A 433 -15.27 0.27 -25.19
CA ARG A 433 -15.38 -1.18 -25.40
C ARG A 433 -16.17 -1.80 -24.25
N ARG A 434 -17.38 -2.27 -24.52
CA ARG A 434 -18.17 -3.03 -23.55
C ARG A 434 -17.73 -4.49 -23.61
N MET A 435 -17.35 -5.07 -22.48
CA MET A 435 -17.18 -6.52 -22.42
C MET A 435 -18.56 -7.17 -22.56
N PRO A 436 -18.71 -8.20 -23.40
CA PRO A 436 -19.98 -8.93 -23.52
C PRO A 436 -20.34 -9.58 -22.17
N LEU A 437 -21.61 -9.51 -21.81
CA LEU A 437 -22.11 -10.02 -20.52
C LEU A 437 -21.68 -11.46 -20.22
N PRO A 438 -21.73 -12.43 -21.18
CA PRO A 438 -21.29 -13.80 -20.90
C PRO A 438 -19.81 -13.88 -20.49
N LEU A 439 -18.94 -13.07 -21.11
CA LEU A 439 -17.53 -13.03 -20.72
C LEU A 439 -17.34 -12.48 -19.31
N VAL A 440 -18.13 -11.49 -18.90
CA VAL A 440 -18.10 -10.94 -17.54
C VAL A 440 -18.53 -12.00 -16.52
N LEU A 441 -19.57 -12.79 -16.83
CA LEU A 441 -20.06 -13.87 -15.97
C LEU A 441 -19.04 -15.00 -15.86
N ILE A 442 -18.41 -15.40 -16.97
CA ILE A 442 -17.35 -16.42 -16.97
C ILE A 442 -16.15 -15.96 -16.12
N LEU A 443 -15.71 -14.72 -16.32
CA LEU A 443 -14.61 -14.17 -15.53
C LEU A 443 -14.96 -14.06 -14.04
N ALA A 444 -16.21 -13.70 -13.70
CA ALA A 444 -16.68 -13.63 -12.31
C ALA A 444 -16.72 -15.03 -11.68
N ALA A 445 -17.21 -16.04 -12.38
CA ALA A 445 -17.21 -17.42 -11.92
C ALA A 445 -15.78 -17.96 -11.73
N LEU A 446 -14.90 -17.71 -12.69
CA LEU A 446 -13.49 -18.08 -12.59
C LEU A 446 -12.82 -17.42 -11.37
N PHE A 447 -13.10 -16.12 -11.16
CA PHE A 447 -12.56 -15.39 -10.02
C PHE A 447 -13.07 -15.93 -8.68
N ALA A 448 -14.34 -16.34 -8.62
CA ALA A 448 -14.92 -16.98 -7.45
C ALA A 448 -14.25 -18.35 -7.15
N VAL A 449 -14.06 -19.19 -8.16
CA VAL A 449 -13.36 -20.49 -8.01
C VAL A 449 -11.92 -20.28 -7.53
N VAL A 450 -11.19 -19.38 -8.17
CA VAL A 450 -9.81 -19.03 -7.77
C VAL A 450 -9.79 -18.48 -6.33
N GLY A 451 -10.76 -17.64 -5.95
CA GLY A 451 -10.91 -17.15 -4.59
C GLY A 451 -11.10 -18.24 -3.55
N VAL A 452 -11.94 -19.25 -3.84
CA VAL A 452 -12.15 -20.42 -2.97
C VAL A 452 -10.87 -21.25 -2.85
N LEU A 453 -10.17 -21.48 -3.97
CA LEU A 453 -8.90 -22.21 -3.96
C LEU A 453 -7.82 -21.49 -3.13
N ILE A 454 -7.71 -20.17 -3.29
CA ILE A 454 -6.79 -19.34 -2.49
C ILE A 454 -7.17 -19.43 -1.00
N ALA A 455 -8.45 -19.33 -0.65
CA ALA A 455 -8.90 -19.44 0.73
C ALA A 455 -8.56 -20.81 1.34
N LEU A 456 -8.73 -21.90 0.58
CA LEU A 456 -8.35 -23.24 1.01
C LEU A 456 -6.84 -23.36 1.22
N VAL A 457 -6.03 -22.86 0.28
CA VAL A 457 -4.56 -22.87 0.39
C VAL A 457 -4.11 -22.06 1.61
N LEU A 458 -4.69 -20.88 1.84
CA LEU A 458 -4.38 -20.05 3.01
C LEU A 458 -4.76 -20.77 4.32
N TYR A 459 -5.91 -21.44 4.35
CA TYR A 459 -6.33 -22.23 5.51
C TYR A 459 -5.36 -23.37 5.82
N LEU A 460 -4.97 -24.17 4.82
CA LEU A 460 -3.98 -25.24 4.98
C LEU A 460 -2.62 -24.67 5.40
N LEU A 461 -2.24 -23.52 4.86
CA LEU A 461 -1.00 -22.85 5.22
C LEU A 461 -0.99 -22.37 6.68
N VAL A 462 -2.11 -21.92 7.22
CA VAL A 462 -2.24 -21.56 8.65
C VAL A 462 -1.99 -22.78 9.51
N ILE A 463 -2.64 -23.91 9.20
CA ILE A 463 -2.46 -25.17 9.95
C ILE A 463 -0.99 -25.60 9.91
N LEU A 464 -0.41 -25.66 8.71
CA LEU A 464 1.00 -26.06 8.55
C LEU A 464 1.96 -25.08 9.26
N SER A 465 1.71 -23.78 9.13
CA SER A 465 2.53 -22.75 9.78
C SER A 465 2.49 -22.88 11.29
N THR A 466 1.32 -23.12 11.87
CA THR A 466 1.16 -23.33 13.31
C THR A 466 1.91 -24.56 13.79
N ALA A 467 1.77 -25.68 13.10
CA ALA A 467 2.45 -26.93 13.42
C ALA A 467 3.98 -26.78 13.34
N LEU A 468 4.50 -26.17 12.26
CA LEU A 468 5.92 -25.93 12.10
C LEU A 468 6.47 -24.94 13.14
N THR A 469 5.72 -23.88 13.45
CA THR A 469 6.13 -22.92 14.46
C THR A 469 6.21 -23.58 15.84
N MET A 470 5.25 -24.42 16.21
CA MET A 470 5.28 -25.20 17.43
C MET A 470 6.49 -26.16 17.47
N LEU A 471 6.79 -26.82 16.35
CA LEU A 471 7.95 -27.71 16.26
C LEU A 471 9.27 -26.94 16.41
N PHE A 472 9.45 -25.86 15.67
CA PHE A 472 10.70 -25.08 15.68
C PHE A 472 10.94 -24.29 16.97
N THR A 473 9.88 -23.85 17.66
CA THR A 473 10.03 -23.17 18.95
C THR A 473 10.00 -24.17 20.12
N GLY A 474 9.13 -25.14 20.11
CA GLY A 474 8.90 -26.06 21.24
C GLY A 474 10.13 -26.87 21.62
N LEU A 475 10.81 -27.51 20.65
CA LEU A 475 11.96 -28.37 20.94
C LEU A 475 13.17 -27.58 21.46
N PRO A 476 13.73 -26.57 20.72
CA PRO A 476 14.96 -25.93 21.15
C PRO A 476 14.77 -25.03 22.39
N PHE A 477 13.66 -24.29 22.45
CA PHE A 477 13.38 -23.44 23.61
C PHE A 477 13.00 -24.26 24.84
N GLY A 478 12.34 -25.40 24.66
CA GLY A 478 12.04 -26.34 25.75
C GLY A 478 13.31 -26.89 26.39
N VAL A 479 14.27 -27.33 25.57
CA VAL A 479 15.58 -27.80 26.07
C VAL A 479 16.32 -26.68 26.83
N LEU A 480 16.35 -25.47 26.26
CA LEU A 480 17.02 -24.34 26.90
C LEU A 480 16.32 -23.92 28.20
N HIS A 481 14.99 -23.92 28.22
CA HIS A 481 14.19 -23.69 29.42
C HIS A 481 14.53 -24.68 30.54
N LEU A 482 14.58 -25.98 30.25
CA LEU A 482 14.93 -27.00 31.22
C LEU A 482 16.34 -26.82 31.78
N LEU A 483 17.32 -26.49 30.93
CA LEU A 483 18.70 -26.21 31.34
C LEU A 483 18.78 -24.99 32.23
N LEU A 484 18.13 -23.89 31.91
CA LEU A 484 18.13 -22.67 32.71
C LEU A 484 17.45 -22.87 34.08
N ARG A 485 16.38 -23.65 34.12
CA ARG A 485 15.69 -24.00 35.38
C ARG A 485 16.57 -24.89 36.24
N TRP A 486 17.27 -25.86 35.67
CA TRP A 486 18.20 -26.72 36.41
C TRP A 486 19.38 -25.94 36.98
N LEU A 487 19.89 -24.92 36.26
CA LEU A 487 20.98 -24.06 36.74
C LEU A 487 20.53 -23.05 37.80
N GLY A 488 19.24 -22.73 37.89
CA GLY A 488 18.66 -21.80 38.87
C GLY A 488 18.20 -22.46 40.17
N HIS A 489 18.31 -23.78 40.23
CA HIS A 489 18.13 -24.60 41.45
C HIS A 489 19.46 -25.08 41.97
#